data_efc792a5d9708376c975565eaac6c5c5
#
_entry.id   efc792a5d9708376c975565eaac6c5c5
#
_cell.length_a   1.000
_cell.length_b   1.000
_cell.length_c   1.000
_cell.angle_alpha   90.00
_cell.angle_beta   90.00
_cell.angle_gamma   90.00
#
_symmetry.space_group_name_H-M   'P 1'
#
loop_
_entity.id
_entity.type
_entity.pdbx_description
1 polymer ?
#
loop_
_entity_poly.entity_id
_entity_poly.type
_entity_poly.pdbx_seq_one_letter_code
_entity_poly.pdbx_strand_id
1 'polypeptide(L)'
;MASAGVYRLWPQYRQSADVYLELVLQPLIWMDLLWMGLLPGLSEELLFRGVMLPAIGLNWTGVIFSSLCFGVLHLSGLQQWPYVVWATVVGLAFGGSALMTGNLLVPVVAHIITNLLSSLIWKVRHG
;
A
#
# COMPACT_ATOMS: atom_id res chain seq x y z
N MET A 1 6.37 8.91 9.83
CA MET A 1 5.56 7.83 9.26
C MET A 1 6.27 6.49 9.47
N ALA A 2 5.49 5.43 9.74
CA ALA A 2 6.03 4.10 10.01
C ALA A 2 6.86 3.56 8.82
N SER A 3 6.41 3.78 7.59
CA SER A 3 7.13 3.35 6.39
C SER A 3 8.51 4.00 6.27
N ALA A 4 8.65 5.27 6.66
CA ALA A 4 9.95 5.95 6.68
C ALA A 4 10.91 5.32 7.68
N GLY A 5 10.40 4.91 8.85
CA GLY A 5 11.19 4.20 9.85
C GLY A 5 11.67 2.84 9.34
N VAL A 6 10.78 2.05 8.75
CA VAL A 6 11.13 0.75 8.16
C VAL A 6 12.14 0.92 7.02
N TYR A 7 11.97 1.93 6.19
CA TYR A 7 12.89 2.26 5.11
C TYR A 7 14.31 2.50 5.63
N ARG A 8 14.44 3.19 6.76
CA ARG A 8 15.75 3.46 7.37
C ARG A 8 16.37 2.24 8.03
N LEU A 9 15.53 1.41 8.67
CA LEU A 9 16.01 0.34 9.55
C LEU A 9 16.16 -1.01 8.85
N TRP A 10 15.51 -1.21 7.72
CA TRP A 10 15.52 -2.48 7.00
C TRP A 10 16.09 -2.29 5.58
N PRO A 11 17.41 -2.56 5.37
CA PRO A 11 18.06 -2.33 4.07
C PRO A 11 17.43 -3.11 2.91
N GLN A 12 17.01 -4.35 3.14
CA GLN A 12 16.38 -5.17 2.09
C GLN A 12 15.04 -4.58 1.66
N TYR A 13 14.27 -4.08 2.62
CA TYR A 13 13.03 -3.36 2.31
C TYR A 13 13.33 -2.08 1.52
N ARG A 14 14.35 -1.32 1.93
CA ARG A 14 14.73 -0.09 1.25
C ARG A 14 15.07 -0.35 -0.22
N GLN A 15 15.86 -1.39 -0.50
CA GLN A 15 16.21 -1.76 -1.87
C GLN A 15 14.96 -2.14 -2.67
N SER A 16 14.07 -2.94 -2.10
CA SER A 16 12.83 -3.36 -2.75
C SER A 16 11.90 -2.18 -3.00
N ALA A 17 11.75 -1.30 -2.02
CA ALA A 17 10.92 -0.11 -2.15
C ALA A 17 11.46 0.82 -3.23
N ASP A 18 12.78 1.03 -3.28
CA ASP A 18 13.40 1.87 -4.30
C ASP A 18 13.15 1.31 -5.71
N VAL A 19 13.27 0.00 -5.90
CA VAL A 19 12.98 -0.64 -7.20
C VAL A 19 11.52 -0.43 -7.59
N TYR A 20 10.61 -0.69 -6.67
CA TYR A 20 9.17 -0.56 -6.94
C TYR A 20 8.78 0.89 -7.24
N LEU A 21 9.24 1.82 -6.41
CA LEU A 21 8.89 3.24 -6.55
C LEU A 21 9.53 3.85 -7.79
N GLU A 22 10.77 3.47 -8.13
CA GLU A 22 11.39 3.91 -9.37
C GLU A 22 10.61 3.42 -10.58
N LEU A 23 10.24 2.14 -10.60
CA LEU A 23 9.46 1.54 -11.68
C LEU A 23 8.15 2.30 -11.91
N VAL A 24 7.44 2.64 -10.83
CA VAL A 24 6.12 3.25 -10.90
C VAL A 24 6.19 4.77 -11.08
N LEU A 25 7.08 5.45 -10.36
CA LEU A 25 7.06 6.91 -10.23
C LEU A 25 8.02 7.65 -11.16
N GLN A 26 9.13 7.02 -11.57
CA GLN A 26 10.13 7.72 -12.38
C GLN A 26 9.56 8.34 -13.66
N PRO A 27 8.70 7.64 -14.43
CA PRO A 27 8.16 8.21 -15.67
C PRO A 27 7.10 9.28 -15.45
N LEU A 28 6.66 9.53 -14.22
CA LEU A 28 5.54 10.40 -13.91
C LEU A 28 5.99 11.83 -13.69
N ILE A 29 5.15 12.78 -14.13
CA ILE A 29 5.30 14.21 -13.80
C ILE A 29 4.58 14.51 -12.48
N TRP A 30 4.81 15.69 -11.91
CA TRP A 30 4.24 16.08 -10.61
C TRP A 30 2.72 15.95 -10.54
N MET A 31 2.00 16.31 -11.62
CA MET A 31 0.54 16.23 -11.65
C MET A 31 0.04 14.79 -11.62
N ASP A 32 0.81 13.86 -12.17
CA ASP A 32 0.43 12.44 -12.17
C ASP A 32 0.44 11.85 -10.76
N LEU A 33 1.15 12.46 -9.81
CA LEU A 33 1.20 11.98 -8.43
C LEU A 33 -0.17 12.05 -7.75
N LEU A 34 -1.01 13.03 -8.12
CA LEU A 34 -2.38 13.10 -7.60
C LEU A 34 -3.18 11.88 -8.02
N TRP A 35 -3.11 11.52 -9.30
CA TRP A 35 -3.83 10.36 -9.83
C TRP A 35 -3.25 9.06 -9.29
N MET A 36 -1.92 8.98 -9.16
CA MET A 36 -1.25 7.80 -8.63
C MET A 36 -1.57 7.58 -7.15
N GLY A 37 -1.81 8.64 -6.41
CA GLY A 37 -2.27 8.53 -5.02
C GLY A 37 -3.74 8.16 -4.93
N LEU A 38 -4.58 8.87 -5.69
CA LEU A 38 -6.03 8.75 -5.59
C LEU A 38 -6.55 7.43 -6.18
N LEU A 39 -6.20 7.13 -7.44
CA LEU A 39 -6.79 5.99 -8.16
C LEU A 39 -6.42 4.64 -7.55
N PRO A 40 -5.13 4.33 -7.29
CA PRO A 40 -4.80 3.06 -6.66
C PRO A 40 -5.36 2.95 -5.24
N GLY A 41 -5.30 4.03 -4.46
CA GLY A 41 -5.84 4.01 -3.10
C GLY A 41 -7.32 3.69 -3.08
N LEU A 42 -8.09 4.34 -3.95
CA LEU A 42 -9.53 4.10 -4.04
C LEU A 42 -9.83 2.71 -4.61
N SER A 43 -9.25 2.36 -5.77
CA SER A 43 -9.57 1.11 -6.46
C SER A 43 -9.12 -0.11 -5.65
N GLU A 44 -7.95 -0.07 -5.04
CA GLU A 44 -7.43 -1.18 -4.23
C GLU A 44 -8.27 -1.37 -2.97
N GLU A 45 -8.66 -0.28 -2.28
CA GLU A 45 -9.52 -0.42 -1.11
C GLU A 45 -10.91 -0.91 -1.47
N LEU A 46 -11.48 -0.46 -2.57
CA LEU A 46 -12.77 -0.98 -3.03
C LEU A 46 -12.69 -2.47 -3.33
N LEU A 47 -11.61 -2.92 -3.96
CA LEU A 47 -11.42 -4.34 -4.28
C LEU A 47 -11.17 -5.17 -3.03
N PHE A 48 -10.18 -4.80 -2.21
CA PHE A 48 -9.72 -5.65 -1.11
C PHE A 48 -10.61 -5.53 0.12
N ARG A 49 -11.08 -4.33 0.47
CA ARG A 49 -11.89 -4.11 1.67
C ARG A 49 -13.37 -3.98 1.37
N GLY A 50 -13.70 -3.55 0.16
CA GLY A 50 -15.10 -3.45 -0.24
C GLY A 50 -15.69 -4.75 -0.78
N VAL A 51 -14.89 -5.58 -1.43
CA VAL A 51 -15.34 -6.83 -2.09
C VAL A 51 -14.71 -8.06 -1.46
N MET A 52 -13.38 -8.15 -1.45
CA MET A 52 -12.68 -9.36 -1.01
C MET A 52 -12.88 -9.64 0.47
N LEU A 53 -12.70 -8.64 1.33
CA LEU A 53 -12.86 -8.83 2.77
C LEU A 53 -14.26 -9.31 3.14
N PRO A 54 -15.37 -8.67 2.71
CA PRO A 54 -16.71 -9.19 2.99
C PRO A 54 -16.95 -10.57 2.39
N ALA A 55 -16.39 -10.87 1.21
CA ALA A 55 -16.58 -12.16 0.55
C ALA A 55 -15.90 -13.30 1.32
N ILE A 56 -14.71 -13.07 1.88
CA ILE A 56 -14.01 -14.06 2.70
C ILE A 56 -14.65 -14.12 4.10
N GLY A 57 -14.91 -12.96 4.71
CA GLY A 57 -15.52 -12.87 6.04
C GLY A 57 -15.13 -11.56 6.73
N LEU A 58 -16.09 -10.92 7.35
CA LEU A 58 -15.87 -9.70 8.15
C LEU A 58 -15.33 -10.08 9.53
N ASN A 59 -14.14 -10.64 9.55
CA ASN A 59 -13.42 -11.09 10.74
C ASN A 59 -11.93 -11.02 10.47
N TRP A 60 -11.12 -11.34 11.48
CA TRP A 60 -9.66 -11.28 11.35
C TRP A 60 -9.11 -12.29 10.34
N THR A 61 -9.76 -13.44 10.15
CA THR A 61 -9.37 -14.40 9.11
C THR A 61 -9.47 -13.75 7.73
N GLY A 62 -10.58 -13.06 7.45
CA GLY A 62 -10.77 -12.31 6.21
C GLY A 62 -9.74 -11.21 6.04
N VAL A 63 -9.43 -10.48 7.10
CA VAL A 63 -8.39 -9.43 7.08
C VAL A 63 -7.03 -10.04 6.72
N ILE A 64 -6.65 -11.15 7.33
CA ILE A 64 -5.37 -11.79 7.07
C ILE A 64 -5.26 -12.24 5.61
N PHE A 65 -6.25 -12.97 5.10
CA PHE A 65 -6.21 -13.50 3.73
C PHE A 65 -6.25 -12.40 2.68
N SER A 66 -7.12 -11.40 2.85
CA SER A 66 -7.18 -10.27 1.92
C SER A 66 -5.89 -9.44 1.93
N SER A 67 -5.24 -9.32 3.09
CA SER A 67 -3.97 -8.60 3.23
C SER A 67 -2.81 -9.34 2.58
N LEU A 68 -2.80 -10.67 2.64
CA LEU A 68 -1.80 -11.49 1.94
C LEU A 68 -1.94 -11.30 0.42
N CYS A 69 -3.15 -11.33 -0.10
CA CYS A 69 -3.41 -11.07 -1.52
C CYS A 69 -2.97 -9.66 -1.91
N PHE A 70 -3.30 -8.67 -1.10
CA PHE A 70 -2.89 -7.28 -1.29
C PHE A 70 -1.37 -7.16 -1.37
N GLY A 71 -0.66 -7.82 -0.44
CA GLY A 71 0.80 -7.79 -0.42
C GLY A 71 1.41 -8.44 -1.66
N VAL A 72 0.92 -9.61 -2.05
CA VAL A 72 1.45 -10.36 -3.20
C VAL A 72 1.33 -9.56 -4.49
N LEU A 73 0.27 -8.79 -4.66
CA LEU A 73 0.10 -7.95 -5.86
C LEU A 73 1.13 -6.83 -5.98
N HIS A 74 1.88 -6.54 -4.92
CA HIS A 74 2.96 -5.55 -4.93
C HIS A 74 4.32 -6.15 -5.25
N LEU A 75 4.38 -7.44 -5.60
CA LEU A 75 5.63 -8.10 -5.96
C LEU A 75 6.05 -7.68 -7.36
N SER A 76 7.18 -6.97 -7.47
CA SER A 76 7.75 -6.54 -8.76
C SER A 76 8.83 -7.48 -9.28
N GLY A 77 9.20 -8.49 -8.51
CA GLY A 77 10.19 -9.52 -8.83
C GLY A 77 10.45 -10.34 -7.57
N LEU A 78 10.90 -11.59 -7.72
CA LEU A 78 11.08 -12.49 -6.56
C LEU A 78 12.05 -11.93 -5.54
N GLN A 79 13.05 -11.14 -5.97
CA GLN A 79 14.01 -10.52 -5.06
C GLN A 79 13.40 -9.37 -4.26
N GLN A 80 12.21 -8.91 -4.62
CA GLN A 80 11.53 -7.79 -3.99
C GLN A 80 10.53 -8.24 -2.92
N TRP A 81 10.70 -9.45 -2.38
CA TRP A 81 9.83 -9.98 -1.33
C TRP A 81 9.73 -9.09 -0.08
N PRO A 82 10.77 -8.31 0.33
CA PRO A 82 10.62 -7.44 1.50
C PRO A 82 9.53 -6.39 1.33
N TYR A 83 9.33 -5.89 0.09
CA TYR A 83 8.25 -4.95 -0.17
C TYR A 83 6.87 -5.61 0.01
N VAL A 84 6.74 -6.88 -0.39
CA VAL A 84 5.52 -7.67 -0.20
C VAL A 84 5.19 -7.82 1.29
N VAL A 85 6.20 -8.09 2.11
CA VAL A 85 6.02 -8.18 3.58
C VAL A 85 5.48 -6.87 4.13
N TRP A 86 6.08 -5.75 3.76
CA TRP A 86 5.62 -4.43 4.21
C TRP A 86 4.21 -4.12 3.70
N ALA A 87 3.94 -4.38 2.42
CA ALA A 87 2.60 -4.17 1.85
C ALA A 87 1.54 -5.01 2.56
N THR A 88 1.88 -6.25 2.94
CA THR A 88 0.97 -7.11 3.72
C THR A 88 0.71 -6.52 5.11
N VAL A 89 1.73 -6.02 5.80
CA VAL A 89 1.58 -5.36 7.10
C VAL A 89 0.67 -4.13 6.98
N VAL A 90 0.90 -3.30 5.98
CA VAL A 90 0.05 -2.13 5.70
C VAL A 90 -1.37 -2.58 5.37
N GLY A 91 -1.52 -3.66 4.60
CA GLY A 91 -2.81 -4.26 4.30
C GLY A 91 -3.56 -4.70 5.55
N LEU A 92 -2.85 -5.30 6.51
CA LEU A 92 -3.44 -5.67 7.81
C LEU A 92 -3.96 -4.44 8.56
N ALA A 93 -3.21 -3.34 8.52
CA ALA A 93 -3.64 -2.09 9.16
C ALA A 93 -4.90 -1.53 8.49
N PHE A 94 -4.93 -1.49 7.16
CA PHE A 94 -6.11 -0.99 6.42
C PHE A 94 -7.32 -1.90 6.60
N GLY A 95 -7.13 -3.22 6.46
CA GLY A 95 -8.20 -4.19 6.67
C GLY A 95 -8.73 -4.18 8.09
N GLY A 96 -7.82 -4.10 9.06
CA GLY A 96 -8.19 -3.99 10.48
C GLY A 96 -8.98 -2.72 10.76
N SER A 97 -8.58 -1.59 10.16
CA SER A 97 -9.33 -0.34 10.32
C SER A 97 -10.73 -0.42 9.74
N ALA A 98 -10.88 -1.06 8.58
CA ALA A 98 -12.20 -1.29 7.98
C ALA A 98 -13.08 -2.17 8.87
N LEU A 99 -12.51 -3.26 9.40
CA LEU A 99 -13.23 -4.18 10.27
C LEU A 99 -13.65 -3.51 11.58
N MET A 100 -12.74 -2.80 12.23
CA MET A 100 -12.99 -2.19 13.54
C MET A 100 -13.93 -1.00 13.48
N THR A 101 -13.88 -0.21 12.43
CA THR A 101 -14.74 0.98 12.28
C THR A 101 -16.05 0.68 11.56
N GLY A 102 -16.10 -0.40 10.79
CA GLY A 102 -17.24 -0.69 9.91
C GLY A 102 -17.41 0.36 8.81
N ASN A 103 -16.36 1.12 8.50
CA ASN A 103 -16.42 2.24 7.56
C ASN A 103 -15.27 2.15 6.55
N LEU A 104 -15.63 1.88 5.30
CA LEU A 104 -14.68 1.74 4.21
C LEU A 104 -13.91 3.04 3.93
N LEU A 105 -14.47 4.20 4.24
CA LEU A 105 -13.79 5.49 4.05
C LEU A 105 -12.51 5.60 4.88
N VAL A 106 -12.44 4.95 6.03
CA VAL A 106 -11.26 5.01 6.89
C VAL A 106 -10.02 4.46 6.16
N PRO A 107 -10.00 3.20 5.66
CA PRO A 107 -8.85 2.72 4.91
C PRO A 107 -8.68 3.42 3.57
N VAL A 108 -9.76 3.84 2.91
CA VAL A 108 -9.66 4.58 1.64
C VAL A 108 -8.88 5.87 1.83
N VAL A 109 -9.26 6.70 2.79
CA VAL A 109 -8.58 7.98 3.07
C VAL A 109 -7.16 7.74 3.51
N ALA A 110 -6.93 6.79 4.42
CA ALA A 110 -5.59 6.46 4.90
C ALA A 110 -4.68 5.99 3.75
N HIS A 111 -5.18 5.15 2.86
CA HIS A 111 -4.42 4.63 1.72
C HIS A 111 -4.06 5.75 0.73
N ILE A 112 -5.03 6.60 0.39
CA ILE A 112 -4.82 7.74 -0.52
C ILE A 112 -3.75 8.68 0.06
N ILE A 113 -3.88 9.06 1.32
CA ILE A 113 -2.92 9.95 1.99
C ILE A 113 -1.52 9.31 2.01
N THR A 114 -1.43 8.04 2.34
CA THR A 114 -0.16 7.30 2.37
C THR A 114 0.51 7.32 0.98
N ASN A 115 -0.26 7.03 -0.07
CA ASN A 115 0.26 7.04 -1.44
C ASN A 115 0.72 8.43 -1.86
N LEU A 116 -0.06 9.47 -1.57
CA LEU A 116 0.30 10.85 -1.90
C LEU A 116 1.58 11.27 -1.21
N LEU A 117 1.70 11.01 0.10
CA LEU A 117 2.89 11.39 0.86
C LEU A 117 4.11 10.59 0.40
N SER A 118 3.98 9.30 0.18
CA SER A 118 5.08 8.46 -0.29
C SER A 118 5.58 8.89 -1.66
N SER A 119 4.66 9.16 -2.58
CA SER A 119 4.99 9.62 -3.92
C SER A 119 5.67 10.98 -3.90
N LEU A 120 5.16 11.90 -3.10
CA LEU A 120 5.72 13.25 -2.97
C LEU A 120 7.14 13.19 -2.38
N ILE A 121 7.33 12.43 -1.32
CA ILE A 121 8.65 12.26 -0.69
C ILE A 121 9.65 11.65 -1.68
N TRP A 122 9.24 10.61 -2.39
CA TRP A 122 10.10 9.98 -3.39
C TRP A 122 10.48 10.96 -4.49
N LYS A 123 9.51 11.71 -5.02
CA LYS A 123 9.74 12.67 -6.11
C LYS A 123 10.68 13.79 -5.69
N VAL A 124 10.54 14.30 -4.47
CA VAL A 124 11.42 15.34 -3.92
C VAL A 124 12.87 14.84 -3.84
N ARG A 125 13.06 13.56 -3.48
CA ARG A 125 14.40 12.97 -3.34
C ARG A 125 15.05 12.58 -4.66
N HIS A 126 14.26 12.18 -5.65
CA HIS A 126 14.76 11.59 -6.89
C HIS A 126 14.44 12.40 -8.15
N GLY A 127 13.65 13.40 -7.98
CA GLY A 127 13.17 14.14 -9.12
C GLY A 127 13.58 15.53 -9.26
#